data_02ee8af890b7b8ac2d0df19787ccd66a
#
_entry.id   02ee8af890b7b8ac2d0df19787ccd66a
#
_cell.length_a   1.000
_cell.length_b   1.000
_cell.length_c   1.000
_cell.angle_alpha   90.00
_cell.angle_beta   90.00
_cell.angle_gamma   90.00
#
_symmetry.space_group_name_H-M   'P 1'
#
loop_
_entity.id
_entity.type
_entity.pdbx_description
1 polymer ?
#
loop_
_entity_poly.entity_id
_entity_poly.type
_entity_poly.pdbx_seq_one_letter_code
_entity_poly.pdbx_strand_id
1 'polypeptide(L)'
;DDLPGTAKMHIAKKPLLKIEASAESKGIHLSARGPAALLAKPIIDQINKVFATEKSISSGPDRFIFSTWIPPAPSVAFDRMLNAQVGAMIRRPVPDQFSIAVVKACPNDCLHCSAPSRQGEILSSNVIKGAISQALDMGSYLVTFDGGEPMLRKDLPDLVSSVDQRAIATSFTSGYHLTAELAKQLKDAGLYAVRISIDSPIEGQHDRFRGRKGAFQDALSGVRNALEAGLLVDLFMVTSPHNIDYLEDAFSLAAELGVQ
;
A
#
# COMPACT_ATOMS: atom_id res chain seq x y z
N ASP A 1 -4.09 -18.51 -23.26
CA ASP A 1 -5.00 -19.31 -22.46
C ASP A 1 -6.18 -18.44 -22.09
N ASP A 2 -7.37 -18.86 -22.53
CA ASP A 2 -8.59 -18.08 -22.50
C ASP A 2 -8.99 -17.66 -21.09
N LEU A 3 -9.05 -16.35 -20.84
CA LEU A 3 -9.71 -15.81 -19.65
C LEU A 3 -11.21 -16.13 -19.77
N PRO A 4 -11.83 -16.74 -18.75
CA PRO A 4 -13.27 -17.01 -18.77
C PRO A 4 -14.02 -15.67 -18.85
N GLY A 5 -15.04 -15.64 -19.69
CA GLY A 5 -15.81 -14.49 -20.12
C GLY A 5 -16.09 -13.45 -19.05
N THR A 6 -15.99 -12.21 -19.45
CA THR A 6 -16.20 -10.93 -18.75
C THR A 6 -17.16 -10.99 -17.55
N ALA A 7 -16.68 -11.45 -16.41
CA ALA A 7 -17.45 -11.39 -15.17
C ALA A 7 -17.56 -9.91 -14.76
N LYS A 8 -18.78 -9.37 -14.78
CA LYS A 8 -19.05 -8.04 -14.26
C LYS A 8 -19.26 -8.13 -12.76
N MET A 9 -18.49 -7.39 -12.01
CA MET A 9 -18.61 -7.32 -10.56
C MET A 9 -19.16 -5.95 -10.13
N HIS A 10 -20.10 -5.97 -9.20
CA HIS A 10 -20.57 -4.74 -8.56
C HIS A 10 -19.56 -4.28 -7.51
N ILE A 11 -18.84 -3.19 -7.76
CA ILE A 11 -17.80 -2.68 -6.85
C ILE A 11 -18.30 -1.57 -5.93
N ALA A 12 -19.40 -0.91 -6.28
CA ALA A 12 -20.09 0.04 -5.41
C ALA A 12 -21.59 0.06 -5.71
N LYS A 13 -22.41 0.02 -4.66
CA LYS A 13 -23.87 0.05 -4.76
C LYS A 13 -24.43 1.12 -3.83
N LYS A 14 -24.84 2.24 -4.38
CA LYS A 14 -25.54 3.35 -3.69
C LYS A 14 -26.97 3.48 -4.24
N PRO A 15 -27.89 4.10 -3.52
CA PRO A 15 -29.30 4.18 -3.97
C PRO A 15 -29.49 4.74 -5.38
N LEU A 16 -28.66 5.72 -5.78
CA LEU A 16 -28.77 6.39 -7.09
C LEU A 16 -27.63 6.05 -8.06
N LEU A 17 -26.63 5.25 -7.64
CA LEU A 17 -25.43 4.97 -8.42
C LEU A 17 -24.95 3.53 -8.14
N LYS A 18 -24.79 2.76 -9.21
CA LYS A 18 -24.10 1.47 -9.18
C LYS A 18 -22.84 1.59 -10.04
N ILE A 19 -21.72 1.14 -9.54
CA ILE A 19 -20.45 1.03 -10.27
C ILE A 19 -20.15 -0.44 -10.45
N GLU A 20 -19.92 -0.85 -11.68
CA GLU A 20 -19.57 -2.21 -12.09
C GLU A 20 -18.15 -2.19 -12.65
N ALA A 21 -17.34 -3.16 -12.28
CA ALA A 21 -16.04 -3.43 -12.89
C ALA A 21 -16.15 -4.65 -13.81
N SER A 22 -15.50 -4.58 -14.94
CA SER A 22 -15.29 -5.72 -15.84
C SER A 22 -13.79 -5.87 -16.12
N ALA A 23 -13.28 -7.10 -16.01
CA ALA A 23 -11.93 -7.41 -16.46
C ALA A 23 -11.95 -7.55 -18.00
N GLU A 24 -11.08 -6.82 -18.67
CA GLU A 24 -10.87 -6.86 -20.12
C GLU A 24 -9.42 -7.27 -20.41
N SER A 25 -9.14 -7.68 -21.63
CA SER A 25 -7.79 -8.11 -22.05
C SER A 25 -6.68 -7.07 -21.87
N LYS A 26 -7.07 -5.78 -21.71
CA LYS A 26 -6.15 -4.64 -21.56
C LYS A 26 -6.20 -4.00 -20.16
N GLY A 27 -6.97 -4.53 -19.21
CA GLY A 27 -7.12 -3.96 -17.89
C GLY A 27 -8.54 -4.08 -17.33
N ILE A 28 -8.90 -3.19 -16.44
CA ILE A 28 -10.22 -3.15 -15.81
C ILE A 28 -10.97 -1.94 -16.33
N HIS A 29 -12.22 -2.16 -16.72
CA HIS A 29 -13.12 -1.10 -17.15
C HIS A 29 -14.24 -0.92 -16.11
N LEU A 30 -14.40 0.31 -15.63
CA LEU A 30 -15.49 0.71 -14.74
C LEU A 30 -16.65 1.29 -15.56
N SER A 31 -17.86 0.91 -15.21
CA SER A 31 -19.09 1.49 -15.75
C SER A 31 -20.02 1.92 -14.64
N ALA A 32 -20.74 3.03 -14.86
CA ALA A 32 -21.73 3.54 -13.91
C ALA A 32 -23.14 3.36 -14.46
N ARG A 33 -24.07 2.98 -13.58
CA ARG A 33 -25.51 2.84 -13.87
C ARG A 33 -26.35 3.50 -12.80
N GLY A 34 -27.54 3.93 -13.17
CA GLY A 34 -28.52 4.56 -12.29
C GLY A 34 -28.69 6.06 -12.53
N PRO A 35 -29.61 6.72 -11.81
CA PRO A 35 -29.96 8.14 -12.05
C PRO A 35 -28.78 9.11 -11.92
N ALA A 36 -27.78 8.80 -11.08
CA ALA A 36 -26.58 9.62 -10.89
C ALA A 36 -25.41 9.22 -11.80
N ALA A 37 -25.57 8.28 -12.71
CA ALA A 37 -24.47 7.78 -13.57
C ALA A 37 -23.86 8.89 -14.43
N LEU A 38 -24.69 9.83 -14.94
CA LEU A 38 -24.20 10.94 -15.74
C LEU A 38 -23.28 11.88 -14.96
N LEU A 39 -23.56 12.10 -13.67
CA LEU A 39 -22.73 12.91 -12.77
C LEU A 39 -21.42 12.19 -12.40
N ALA A 40 -21.44 10.87 -12.32
CA ALA A 40 -20.26 10.05 -12.03
C ALA A 40 -19.36 9.84 -13.26
N LYS A 41 -19.89 10.06 -14.48
CA LYS A 41 -19.19 9.78 -15.73
C LYS A 41 -17.79 10.40 -15.84
N PRO A 42 -17.56 11.69 -15.52
CA PRO A 42 -16.22 12.29 -15.63
C PRO A 42 -15.19 11.60 -14.73
N ILE A 43 -15.62 11.17 -13.53
CA ILE A 43 -14.76 10.45 -12.57
C ILE A 43 -14.44 9.05 -13.11
N ILE A 44 -15.47 8.34 -13.54
CA ILE A 44 -15.31 6.99 -14.11
C ILE A 44 -14.41 7.02 -15.34
N ASP A 45 -14.58 7.98 -16.23
CA ASP A 45 -13.74 8.14 -17.41
C ASP A 45 -12.27 8.42 -17.04
N GLN A 46 -12.01 9.21 -15.99
CA GLN A 46 -10.66 9.48 -15.51
C GLN A 46 -10.03 8.24 -14.87
N ILE A 47 -10.77 7.51 -14.05
CA ILE A 47 -10.30 6.25 -13.46
C ILE A 47 -10.01 5.23 -14.56
N ASN A 48 -10.90 5.11 -15.55
CA ASN A 48 -10.69 4.19 -16.67
C ASN A 48 -9.45 4.53 -17.50
N LYS A 49 -9.07 5.80 -17.63
CA LYS A 49 -7.80 6.17 -18.29
C LYS A 49 -6.59 5.64 -17.55
N VAL A 50 -6.61 5.67 -16.22
CA VAL A 50 -5.54 5.10 -15.40
C VAL A 50 -5.53 3.58 -15.54
N PHE A 51 -6.67 2.93 -15.40
CA PHE A 51 -6.77 1.46 -15.46
C PHE A 51 -6.59 0.86 -16.86
N ALA A 52 -6.73 1.67 -17.92
CA ALA A 52 -6.45 1.21 -19.28
C ALA A 52 -4.96 0.89 -19.53
N THR A 53 -4.07 1.46 -18.73
CA THR A 53 -2.61 1.29 -18.84
C THR A 53 -2.04 0.40 -17.74
N GLU A 54 -2.78 0.18 -16.67
CA GLU A 54 -2.32 -0.60 -15.52
C GLU A 54 -3.03 -1.95 -15.46
N LYS A 55 -2.23 -3.03 -15.38
CA LYS A 55 -2.74 -4.37 -15.11
C LYS A 55 -3.10 -4.48 -13.63
N SER A 56 -4.23 -5.11 -13.32
CA SER A 56 -4.53 -5.46 -11.94
C SER A 56 -3.52 -6.46 -11.40
N ILE A 57 -3.12 -6.28 -10.14
CA ILE A 57 -2.27 -7.23 -9.42
C ILE A 57 -2.94 -8.61 -9.35
N SER A 58 -4.24 -8.61 -9.09
CA SER A 58 -5.03 -9.83 -9.07
C SER A 58 -6.47 -9.55 -9.46
N SER A 59 -7.04 -10.41 -10.29
CA SER A 59 -8.46 -10.45 -10.61
C SER A 59 -9.00 -11.83 -10.24
N GLY A 60 -9.68 -11.93 -9.08
CA GLY A 60 -10.42 -13.12 -8.69
C GLY A 60 -11.91 -13.00 -9.02
N PRO A 61 -12.71 -14.08 -8.87
CA PRO A 61 -14.14 -14.02 -9.13
C PRO A 61 -14.88 -13.02 -8.24
N ASP A 62 -14.34 -12.72 -7.05
CA ASP A 62 -15.01 -11.92 -6.03
C ASP A 62 -14.23 -10.65 -5.66
N ARG A 63 -13.05 -10.40 -6.23
CA ARG A 63 -12.18 -9.33 -5.77
C ARG A 63 -11.18 -8.89 -6.83
N PHE A 64 -11.05 -7.57 -7.02
CA PHE A 64 -9.99 -6.92 -7.78
C PHE A 64 -8.99 -6.24 -6.85
N ILE A 65 -7.71 -6.48 -7.07
CA ILE A 65 -6.60 -5.76 -6.43
C ILE A 65 -5.92 -4.95 -7.53
N PHE A 66 -6.07 -3.64 -7.49
CA PHE A 66 -5.52 -2.74 -8.50
C PHE A 66 -4.07 -2.38 -8.19
N SER A 67 -3.78 -2.08 -6.94
CA SER A 67 -2.45 -1.74 -6.47
C SER A 67 -2.37 -1.88 -4.94
N THR A 68 -1.18 -1.77 -4.40
CA THR A 68 -0.92 -1.76 -2.96
C THR A 68 -1.38 -0.46 -2.27
N TRP A 69 -1.71 0.58 -3.06
CA TRP A 69 -2.18 1.89 -2.60
C TRP A 69 -3.69 2.05 -2.67
N ILE A 70 -4.35 1.18 -3.40
CA ILE A 70 -5.80 1.22 -3.63
C ILE A 70 -6.44 0.08 -2.86
N PRO A 71 -7.46 0.35 -2.03
CA PRO A 71 -8.21 -0.71 -1.39
C PRO A 71 -8.78 -1.69 -2.42
N PRO A 72 -8.85 -2.98 -2.09
CA PRO A 72 -9.42 -3.96 -3.01
C PRO A 72 -10.90 -3.70 -3.25
N ALA A 73 -11.34 -3.92 -4.48
CA ALA A 73 -12.74 -3.77 -4.86
C ALA A 73 -13.43 -5.14 -5.05
N PRO A 74 -14.65 -5.34 -4.53
CA PRO A 74 -15.39 -4.44 -3.65
C PRO A 74 -14.89 -4.49 -2.20
N SER A 75 -14.91 -3.37 -1.50
CA SER A 75 -14.69 -3.31 -0.06
C SER A 75 -15.24 -2.01 0.54
N VAL A 76 -15.42 -1.98 1.87
CA VAL A 76 -15.81 -0.75 2.58
C VAL A 76 -14.76 0.35 2.39
N ALA A 77 -13.47 0.00 2.45
CA ALA A 77 -12.39 0.94 2.23
C ALA A 77 -12.39 1.51 0.80
N PHE A 78 -12.69 0.67 -0.22
CA PHE A 78 -12.82 1.14 -1.60
C PHE A 78 -13.99 2.10 -1.78
N ASP A 79 -15.14 1.81 -1.19
CA ASP A 79 -16.31 2.71 -1.17
C ASP A 79 -15.97 4.06 -0.52
N ARG A 80 -15.17 4.04 0.55
CA ARG A 80 -14.70 5.27 1.22
C ARG A 80 -13.76 6.07 0.33
N MET A 81 -12.83 5.42 -0.34
CA MET A 81 -11.96 6.06 -1.33
C MET A 81 -12.78 6.77 -2.41
N LEU A 82 -13.76 6.09 -3.01
CA LEU A 82 -14.63 6.71 -4.01
C LEU A 82 -15.40 7.91 -3.46
N ASN A 83 -15.91 7.81 -2.22
CA ASN A 83 -16.60 8.92 -1.56
C ASN A 83 -15.65 10.09 -1.28
N ALA A 84 -14.40 9.84 -0.91
CA ALA A 84 -13.38 10.87 -0.70
C ALA A 84 -13.08 11.62 -2.00
N GLN A 85 -12.93 10.92 -3.12
CA GLN A 85 -12.72 11.55 -4.44
C GLN A 85 -13.92 12.42 -4.85
N VAL A 86 -15.14 11.94 -4.66
CA VAL A 86 -16.36 12.75 -4.89
C VAL A 86 -16.39 13.96 -3.95
N GLY A 87 -16.07 13.77 -2.67
CA GLY A 87 -15.98 14.85 -1.69
C GLY A 87 -15.02 15.96 -2.10
N ALA A 88 -13.82 15.58 -2.58
CA ALA A 88 -12.83 16.52 -3.07
C ALA A 88 -13.36 17.39 -4.23
N MET A 89 -14.11 16.79 -5.17
CA MET A 89 -14.70 17.52 -6.30
C MET A 89 -15.73 18.58 -5.88
N ILE A 90 -16.49 18.31 -4.81
CA ILE A 90 -17.48 19.26 -4.26
C ILE A 90 -16.89 20.12 -3.12
N ARG A 91 -15.56 20.23 -3.04
CA ARG A 91 -14.81 21.01 -2.03
C ARG A 91 -15.10 20.59 -0.59
N ARG A 92 -15.33 19.31 -0.35
CA ARG A 92 -15.42 18.68 0.97
C ARG A 92 -14.33 17.60 1.10
N PRO A 93 -13.04 17.97 1.08
CA PRO A 93 -11.97 17.00 1.17
C PRO A 93 -11.98 16.33 2.55
N VAL A 94 -11.63 15.05 2.54
CA VAL A 94 -11.32 14.27 3.75
C VAL A 94 -9.89 13.76 3.60
N PRO A 95 -9.17 13.43 4.70
CA PRO A 95 -7.85 12.85 4.59
C PRO A 95 -7.93 11.47 3.94
N ASP A 96 -7.19 11.28 2.85
CA ASP A 96 -7.10 10.00 2.17
C ASP A 96 -6.31 8.99 2.98
N GLN A 97 -5.16 9.45 3.49
CA GLN A 97 -4.18 8.64 4.20
C GLN A 97 -3.88 9.21 5.59
N PHE A 98 -3.65 8.31 6.52
CA PHE A 98 -3.07 8.58 7.82
C PHE A 98 -1.76 7.80 7.95
N SER A 99 -0.62 8.51 8.06
CA SER A 99 0.69 7.91 8.33
C SER A 99 1.11 8.19 9.77
N ILE A 100 1.63 7.18 10.44
CA ILE A 100 2.06 7.30 11.83
C ILE A 100 3.42 6.64 12.05
N ALA A 101 4.36 7.41 12.61
CA ALA A 101 5.64 6.89 13.07
C ALA A 101 5.45 6.16 14.40
N VAL A 102 5.49 4.82 14.35
CA VAL A 102 5.23 3.95 15.51
C VAL A 102 6.46 3.69 16.37
N VAL A 103 7.65 3.98 15.85
CA VAL A 103 8.94 3.78 16.53
C VAL A 103 9.95 4.77 15.97
N LYS A 104 10.90 5.20 16.81
CA LYS A 104 12.03 6.05 16.37
C LYS A 104 13.30 5.27 16.10
N ALA A 105 13.49 4.14 16.76
CA ALA A 105 14.64 3.28 16.55
C ALA A 105 14.70 2.77 15.12
N CYS A 106 15.89 2.80 14.54
CA CYS A 106 16.19 2.26 13.21
C CYS A 106 17.63 1.73 13.19
N PRO A 107 17.87 0.58 12.57
CA PRO A 107 19.23 0.03 12.45
C PRO A 107 20.04 0.77 11.38
N ASN A 108 19.38 1.47 10.46
CA ASN A 108 19.99 2.15 9.33
C ASN A 108 20.30 3.63 9.65
N ASP A 109 21.23 4.21 8.90
CA ASP A 109 21.62 5.63 8.94
C ASP A 109 21.60 6.23 7.54
N CYS A 110 20.41 6.23 6.93
CA CYS A 110 20.22 6.56 5.53
C CYS A 110 20.58 8.00 5.21
N LEU A 111 21.26 8.24 4.08
CA LEU A 111 21.66 9.57 3.62
C LEU A 111 20.48 10.53 3.39
N HIS A 112 19.31 10.00 3.03
CA HIS A 112 18.10 10.76 2.71
C HIS A 112 17.04 10.74 3.83
N CYS A 113 17.39 10.25 5.03
CA CYS A 113 16.42 10.07 6.10
C CYS A 113 15.73 11.38 6.47
N SER A 114 14.40 11.44 6.32
CA SER A 114 13.59 12.60 6.69
C SER A 114 13.38 12.71 8.21
N ALA A 115 13.68 11.65 8.97
CA ALA A 115 13.53 11.56 10.42
C ALA A 115 14.88 11.23 11.09
N PRO A 116 15.89 12.12 11.02
CA PRO A 116 17.24 11.84 11.51
C PRO A 116 17.31 11.73 13.03
N SER A 117 16.39 12.37 13.75
CA SER A 117 16.35 12.29 15.20
C SER A 117 15.71 10.99 15.67
N ARG A 118 16.54 10.11 16.23
CA ARG A 118 16.10 8.82 16.80
C ARG A 118 15.83 8.91 18.31
N GLN A 119 15.82 10.12 18.83
CA GLN A 119 15.57 10.40 20.26
C GLN A 119 14.11 10.81 20.49
N GLY A 120 13.62 10.58 21.70
CA GLY A 120 12.30 10.99 22.17
C GLY A 120 11.41 9.80 22.52
N GLU A 121 10.28 10.13 23.15
CA GLU A 121 9.33 9.14 23.64
C GLU A 121 8.68 8.35 22.50
N ILE A 122 8.42 7.07 22.76
CA ILE A 122 7.65 6.20 21.88
C ILE A 122 6.19 6.35 22.31
N LEU A 123 5.32 6.61 21.33
CA LEU A 123 3.87 6.66 21.57
C LEU A 123 3.37 5.32 22.11
N SER A 124 2.54 5.36 23.15
CA SER A 124 1.90 4.15 23.65
C SER A 124 0.91 3.58 22.63
N SER A 125 0.66 2.27 22.70
CA SER A 125 -0.29 1.59 21.82
C SER A 125 -1.68 2.21 21.86
N ASN A 126 -2.12 2.63 23.06
CA ASN A 126 -3.44 3.27 23.23
C ASN A 126 -3.52 4.62 22.50
N VAL A 127 -2.45 5.43 22.56
CA VAL A 127 -2.40 6.71 21.83
C VAL A 127 -2.44 6.46 20.31
N ILE A 128 -1.68 5.49 19.82
CA ILE A 128 -1.66 5.15 18.38
C ILE A 128 -3.04 4.64 17.94
N LYS A 129 -3.64 3.70 18.68
CA LYS A 129 -4.99 3.17 18.37
C LYS A 129 -6.04 4.28 18.40
N GLY A 130 -5.95 5.20 19.37
CA GLY A 130 -6.83 6.37 19.44
C GLY A 130 -6.69 7.28 18.22
N ALA A 131 -5.45 7.54 17.75
CA ALA A 131 -5.20 8.34 16.58
C ALA A 131 -5.70 7.65 15.29
N ILE A 132 -5.50 6.32 15.16
CA ILE A 132 -6.05 5.53 14.06
C ILE A 132 -7.58 5.66 14.03
N SER A 133 -8.25 5.45 15.18
CA SER A 133 -9.72 5.57 15.25
C SER A 133 -10.20 6.93 14.77
N GLN A 134 -9.57 8.02 15.24
CA GLN A 134 -9.92 9.39 14.82
C GLN A 134 -9.70 9.60 13.31
N ALA A 135 -8.58 9.11 12.77
CA ALA A 135 -8.31 9.20 11.33
C ALA A 135 -9.37 8.47 10.50
N LEU A 136 -9.77 7.27 10.96
CA LEU A 136 -10.85 6.52 10.33
C LEU A 136 -12.20 7.26 10.44
N ASP A 137 -12.50 7.90 11.55
CA ASP A 137 -13.72 8.71 11.73
C ASP A 137 -13.71 9.95 10.82
N MET A 138 -12.55 10.54 10.56
CA MET A 138 -12.37 11.67 9.63
C MET A 138 -12.53 11.27 8.16
N GLY A 139 -12.42 10.00 7.82
CA GLY A 139 -12.63 9.54 6.44
C GLY A 139 -11.46 8.78 5.80
N SER A 140 -10.29 8.70 6.45
CA SER A 140 -9.13 8.00 5.91
C SER A 140 -9.48 6.55 5.53
N TYR A 141 -8.97 6.12 4.37
CA TYR A 141 -9.13 4.76 3.86
C TYR A 141 -7.80 4.02 3.71
N LEU A 142 -6.70 4.66 4.06
CA LEU A 142 -5.35 4.11 4.07
C LEU A 142 -4.64 4.52 5.36
N VAL A 143 -4.19 3.53 6.13
CA VAL A 143 -3.34 3.72 7.31
C VAL A 143 -1.96 3.16 7.01
N THR A 144 -0.93 3.98 7.18
CA THR A 144 0.46 3.60 6.94
C THR A 144 1.26 3.64 8.24
N PHE A 145 1.82 2.51 8.61
CA PHE A 145 2.78 2.40 9.70
C PHE A 145 4.18 2.70 9.21
N ASP A 146 4.83 3.67 9.85
CA ASP A 146 6.12 4.22 9.48
C ASP A 146 6.96 4.50 10.73
N GLY A 147 8.08 5.21 10.56
CA GLY A 147 8.93 5.66 11.67
C GLY A 147 10.40 5.48 11.38
N GLY A 148 11.14 4.97 12.37
CA GLY A 148 12.47 4.44 12.14
C GLY A 148 12.39 3.11 11.37
N GLU A 149 12.34 1.98 12.08
CA GLU A 149 12.03 0.67 11.50
C GLU A 149 10.83 0.06 12.23
N PRO A 150 9.64 0.05 11.62
CA PRO A 150 8.43 -0.43 12.29
C PRO A 150 8.50 -1.88 12.77
N MET A 151 9.27 -2.72 12.07
CA MET A 151 9.42 -4.15 12.42
C MET A 151 10.14 -4.38 13.76
N LEU A 152 10.75 -3.34 14.34
CA LEU A 152 11.31 -3.39 15.70
C LEU A 152 10.24 -3.23 16.78
N ARG A 153 9.04 -2.81 16.42
CA ARG A 153 7.96 -2.62 17.39
C ARG A 153 7.23 -3.94 17.65
N LYS A 154 7.37 -4.46 18.87
CA LYS A 154 6.85 -5.79 19.24
C LYS A 154 5.33 -5.94 19.14
N ASP A 155 4.58 -4.87 19.41
CA ASP A 155 3.12 -4.84 19.34
C ASP A 155 2.60 -4.32 17.98
N LEU A 156 3.44 -4.29 16.94
CA LEU A 156 3.02 -3.85 15.61
C LEU A 156 1.84 -4.67 15.06
N PRO A 157 1.78 -6.01 15.19
CA PRO A 157 0.60 -6.77 14.76
C PRO A 157 -0.69 -6.34 15.47
N ASP A 158 -0.62 -6.03 16.77
CA ASP A 158 -1.77 -5.53 17.53
C ASP A 158 -2.20 -4.11 17.08
N LEU A 159 -1.27 -3.27 16.67
CA LEU A 159 -1.58 -1.98 16.06
C LEU A 159 -2.23 -2.14 14.68
N VAL A 160 -1.71 -3.04 13.85
CA VAL A 160 -2.28 -3.37 12.54
C VAL A 160 -3.73 -3.85 12.69
N SER A 161 -4.01 -4.74 13.65
CA SER A 161 -5.36 -5.27 13.88
C SER A 161 -6.36 -4.21 14.34
N SER A 162 -5.91 -3.03 14.81
CA SER A 162 -6.79 -1.92 15.15
C SER A 162 -7.30 -1.13 13.94
N VAL A 163 -6.76 -1.39 12.76
CA VAL A 163 -7.28 -0.84 11.50
C VAL A 163 -8.42 -1.72 11.03
N ASP A 164 -9.64 -1.23 11.14
CA ASP A 164 -10.83 -1.97 10.73
C ASP A 164 -11.12 -1.90 9.22
N GLN A 165 -12.18 -2.54 8.79
CA GLN A 165 -12.57 -2.64 7.36
C GLN A 165 -12.75 -1.29 6.63
N ARG A 166 -12.73 -0.17 7.36
CA ARG A 166 -12.85 1.19 6.78
C ARG A 166 -11.58 1.63 6.04
N ALA A 167 -10.44 0.99 6.28
CA ALA A 167 -9.18 1.29 5.63
C ALA A 167 -8.35 0.03 5.36
N ILE A 168 -7.38 0.15 4.47
CA ILE A 168 -6.28 -0.81 4.36
C ILE A 168 -5.12 -0.37 5.26
N ALA A 169 -4.44 -1.35 5.86
CA ALA A 169 -3.22 -1.14 6.65
C ALA A 169 -2.00 -1.45 5.79
N THR A 170 -1.03 -0.57 5.77
CA THR A 170 0.23 -0.75 5.04
C THR A 170 1.42 -0.36 5.91
N SER A 171 2.63 -0.79 5.57
CA SER A 171 3.83 -0.39 6.30
C SER A 171 5.00 -0.15 5.35
N PHE A 172 5.80 0.90 5.64
CA PHE A 172 7.14 1.02 5.09
C PHE A 172 8.13 0.28 5.98
N THR A 173 9.14 -0.33 5.38
CA THR A 173 10.21 -1.02 6.12
C THR A 173 11.48 -1.07 5.29
N SER A 174 12.61 -1.19 5.95
CA SER A 174 13.89 -1.55 5.30
C SER A 174 14.03 -3.06 5.07
N GLY A 175 13.07 -3.87 5.52
CA GLY A 175 13.15 -5.33 5.55
C GLY A 175 13.87 -5.88 6.79
N TYR A 176 14.55 -5.03 7.56
CA TYR A 176 15.22 -5.43 8.79
C TYR A 176 14.21 -6.03 9.76
N HIS A 177 14.55 -7.21 10.30
CA HIS A 177 13.70 -7.93 11.25
C HIS A 177 12.34 -8.40 10.72
N LEU A 178 12.05 -8.25 9.43
CA LEU A 178 10.85 -8.82 8.80
C LEU A 178 11.07 -10.33 8.57
N THR A 179 11.02 -11.09 9.67
CA THR A 179 11.14 -12.56 9.65
C THR A 179 9.89 -13.20 9.08
N ALA A 180 9.97 -14.47 8.66
CA ALA A 180 8.81 -15.24 8.18
C ALA A 180 7.68 -15.28 9.23
N GLU A 181 8.04 -15.44 10.51
CA GLU A 181 7.06 -15.43 11.61
C GLU A 181 6.37 -14.07 11.75
N LEU A 182 7.14 -12.96 11.75
CA LEU A 182 6.54 -11.62 11.84
C LEU A 182 5.70 -11.29 10.60
N ALA A 183 6.15 -11.65 9.41
CA ALA A 183 5.39 -11.45 8.18
C ALA A 183 4.05 -12.16 8.24
N LYS A 184 4.02 -13.42 8.74
CA LYS A 184 2.78 -14.16 8.97
C LYS A 184 1.89 -13.50 10.01
N GLN A 185 2.42 -13.07 11.15
CA GLN A 185 1.65 -12.37 12.19
C GLN A 185 1.04 -11.08 11.65
N LEU A 186 1.78 -10.30 10.87
CA LEU A 186 1.28 -9.07 10.23
C LEU A 186 0.18 -9.37 9.21
N LYS A 187 0.33 -10.43 8.41
CA LYS A 187 -0.70 -10.88 7.49
C LYS A 187 -1.98 -11.28 8.21
N ASP A 188 -1.85 -12.09 9.25
CA ASP A 188 -2.97 -12.56 10.07
C ASP A 188 -3.66 -11.39 10.80
N ALA A 189 -2.91 -10.35 11.17
CA ALA A 189 -3.42 -9.12 11.76
C ALA A 189 -4.14 -8.20 10.75
N GLY A 190 -4.07 -8.49 9.45
CA GLY A 190 -4.76 -7.73 8.40
C GLY A 190 -3.88 -6.72 7.66
N LEU A 191 -2.55 -6.80 7.78
CA LEU A 191 -1.67 -5.97 6.94
C LEU A 191 -1.92 -6.29 5.46
N TYR A 192 -2.22 -5.26 4.68
CA TYR A 192 -2.55 -5.39 3.27
C TYR A 192 -1.30 -5.45 2.39
N ALA A 193 -0.36 -4.55 2.64
CA ALA A 193 0.86 -4.44 1.87
C ALA A 193 2.05 -3.95 2.71
N VAL A 194 3.26 -4.37 2.30
CA VAL A 194 4.52 -3.80 2.78
C VAL A 194 5.28 -3.15 1.63
N ARG A 195 5.89 -2.02 1.91
CA ARG A 195 6.78 -1.29 1.00
C ARG A 195 8.19 -1.42 1.50
N ILE A 196 8.97 -2.25 0.80
CA ILE A 196 10.34 -2.53 1.20
C ILE A 196 11.28 -1.62 0.44
N SER A 197 12.07 -0.90 1.20
CA SER A 197 12.97 0.12 0.65
C SER A 197 14.22 -0.52 0.04
N ILE A 198 14.39 -0.36 -1.28
CA ILE A 198 15.61 -0.74 -2.01
C ILE A 198 16.02 0.44 -2.89
N ASP A 199 17.14 1.12 -2.53
CA ASP A 199 17.60 2.32 -3.24
C ASP A 199 18.65 2.03 -4.32
N SER A 200 19.12 0.81 -4.44
CA SER A 200 19.98 0.33 -5.53
C SER A 200 19.86 -1.18 -5.67
N PRO A 201 19.89 -1.73 -6.88
CA PRO A 201 20.00 -3.17 -7.12
C PRO A 201 21.41 -3.71 -6.79
N ILE A 202 22.39 -2.83 -6.57
CA ILE A 202 23.77 -3.18 -6.23
C ILE A 202 23.95 -3.11 -4.72
N GLU A 203 24.24 -4.28 -4.08
CA GLU A 203 24.37 -4.43 -2.63
C GLU A 203 25.23 -3.34 -1.98
N GLY A 204 26.46 -3.16 -2.46
CA GLY A 204 27.39 -2.19 -1.87
C GLY A 204 26.96 -0.74 -2.00
N GLN A 205 26.14 -0.40 -2.99
CA GLN A 205 25.56 0.95 -3.15
C GLN A 205 24.37 1.13 -2.22
N HIS A 206 23.47 0.13 -2.17
CA HIS A 206 22.36 0.14 -1.26
C HIS A 206 22.83 0.27 0.20
N ASP A 207 23.80 -0.56 0.62
CA ASP A 207 24.34 -0.53 1.97
C ASP A 207 24.95 0.82 2.33
N ARG A 208 25.69 1.43 1.41
CA ARG A 208 26.23 2.79 1.63
C ARG A 208 25.13 3.83 1.76
N PHE A 209 24.10 3.76 0.91
CA PHE A 209 22.99 4.69 0.93
C PHE A 209 22.18 4.56 2.22
N ARG A 210 22.00 3.33 2.70
CA ARG A 210 21.32 3.01 3.96
C ARG A 210 22.20 3.18 5.21
N GLY A 211 23.52 3.44 5.05
CA GLY A 211 24.46 3.63 6.13
C GLY A 211 24.69 2.38 6.97
N ARG A 212 24.42 1.17 6.43
CA ARG A 212 24.59 -0.09 7.16
C ARG A 212 24.92 -1.25 6.22
N LYS A 213 25.99 -1.97 6.55
CA LYS A 213 26.36 -3.20 5.86
C LYS A 213 25.31 -4.29 6.11
N GLY A 214 24.90 -4.98 5.05
CA GLY A 214 23.89 -6.03 5.07
C GLY A 214 22.45 -5.53 4.99
N ALA A 215 22.23 -4.23 4.78
CA ALA A 215 20.88 -3.67 4.59
C ALA A 215 20.20 -4.25 3.35
N PHE A 216 20.95 -4.50 2.28
CA PHE A 216 20.46 -5.10 1.05
C PHE A 216 19.96 -6.53 1.26
N GLN A 217 20.72 -7.34 1.98
CA GLN A 217 20.35 -8.72 2.28
C GLN A 217 19.11 -8.80 3.18
N ASP A 218 18.98 -7.90 4.15
CA ASP A 218 17.78 -7.80 4.97
C ASP A 218 16.55 -7.43 4.13
N ALA A 219 16.70 -6.47 3.19
CA ALA A 219 15.62 -6.08 2.29
C ALA A 219 15.17 -7.26 1.42
N LEU A 220 16.11 -7.98 0.78
CA LEU A 220 15.80 -9.16 -0.03
C LEU A 220 15.14 -10.28 0.79
N SER A 221 15.62 -10.52 2.01
CA SER A 221 15.02 -11.51 2.91
C SER A 221 13.61 -11.09 3.32
N GLY A 222 13.41 -9.80 3.62
CA GLY A 222 12.11 -9.23 3.94
C GLY A 222 11.11 -9.39 2.79
N VAL A 223 11.54 -9.15 1.54
CA VAL A 223 10.70 -9.38 0.34
C VAL A 223 10.23 -10.82 0.27
N ARG A 224 11.15 -11.79 0.37
CA ARG A 224 10.81 -13.22 0.30
C ARG A 224 9.83 -13.62 1.41
N ASN A 225 10.13 -13.25 2.65
CA ASN A 225 9.27 -13.57 3.80
C ASN A 225 7.86 -12.95 3.67
N ALA A 226 7.77 -11.73 3.15
CA ALA A 226 6.48 -11.06 2.94
C ALA A 226 5.66 -11.73 1.84
N LEU A 227 6.29 -12.08 0.70
CA LEU A 227 5.64 -12.79 -0.40
C LEU A 227 5.17 -14.18 0.04
N GLU A 228 6.01 -14.95 0.75
CA GLU A 228 5.66 -16.27 1.29
C GLU A 228 4.49 -16.21 2.29
N ALA A 229 4.39 -15.13 3.08
CA ALA A 229 3.24 -14.88 3.95
C ALA A 229 1.98 -14.43 3.19
N GLY A 230 2.05 -14.19 1.88
CA GLY A 230 0.94 -13.73 1.05
C GLY A 230 0.60 -12.25 1.25
N LEU A 231 1.55 -11.44 1.70
CA LEU A 231 1.44 -9.97 1.69
C LEU A 231 1.65 -9.45 0.26
N LEU A 232 1.02 -8.34 -0.07
CA LEU A 232 1.39 -7.56 -1.26
C LEU A 232 2.70 -6.82 -0.95
N VAL A 233 3.61 -6.79 -1.91
CA VAL A 233 4.93 -6.21 -1.72
C VAL A 233 5.24 -5.22 -2.84
N ASP A 234 5.62 -3.99 -2.46
CA ASP A 234 6.26 -3.03 -3.36
C ASP A 234 7.74 -2.88 -3.02
N LEU A 235 8.57 -2.67 -4.02
CA LEU A 235 9.88 -2.06 -3.82
C LEU A 235 9.75 -0.54 -3.87
N PHE A 236 10.29 0.11 -2.86
CA PHE A 236 10.28 1.58 -2.76
C PHE A 236 11.69 2.13 -2.91
N MET A 237 11.90 2.95 -3.94
CA MET A 237 13.19 3.57 -4.25
C MET A 237 13.04 5.09 -4.26
N VAL A 238 13.87 5.77 -3.48
CA VAL A 238 14.00 7.22 -3.57
C VAL A 238 15.05 7.55 -4.62
N THR A 239 14.59 8.00 -5.80
CA THR A 239 15.49 8.37 -6.90
C THR A 239 16.31 9.62 -6.56
N SER A 240 17.59 9.56 -6.85
CA SER A 240 18.56 10.59 -6.57
C SER A 240 19.71 10.53 -7.61
N PRO A 241 20.59 11.52 -7.68
CA PRO A 241 21.78 11.44 -8.54
C PRO A 241 22.70 10.24 -8.24
N HIS A 242 22.54 9.59 -7.09
CA HIS A 242 23.36 8.43 -6.70
C HIS A 242 22.85 7.10 -7.27
N ASN A 243 21.61 7.03 -7.72
CA ASN A 243 20.98 5.77 -8.11
C ASN A 243 20.12 5.84 -9.38
N ILE A 244 19.94 7.01 -9.97
CA ILE A 244 19.08 7.17 -11.17
C ILE A 244 19.55 6.33 -12.35
N ASP A 245 20.86 6.13 -12.51
CA ASP A 245 21.44 5.35 -13.60
C ASP A 245 21.16 3.84 -13.48
N TYR A 246 20.69 3.38 -12.31
CA TYR A 246 20.36 1.97 -12.04
C TYR A 246 18.86 1.70 -12.00
N LEU A 247 18.04 2.61 -12.52
CA LEU A 247 16.58 2.48 -12.45
C LEU A 247 16.07 1.26 -13.23
N GLU A 248 16.62 1.01 -14.43
CA GLU A 248 16.25 -0.16 -15.23
C GLU A 248 16.65 -1.48 -14.55
N ASP A 249 17.81 -1.51 -13.92
CA ASP A 249 18.27 -2.67 -13.15
C ASP A 249 17.39 -2.90 -11.90
N ALA A 250 16.89 -1.82 -11.29
CA ALA A 250 15.95 -1.91 -10.17
C ALA A 250 14.60 -2.52 -10.59
N PHE A 251 14.09 -2.18 -11.78
CA PHE A 251 12.90 -2.84 -12.34
C PHE A 251 13.16 -4.31 -12.65
N SER A 252 14.35 -4.64 -13.17
CA SER A 252 14.75 -6.03 -13.42
C SER A 252 14.78 -6.83 -12.12
N LEU A 253 15.38 -6.27 -11.06
CA LEU A 253 15.40 -6.89 -9.72
C LEU A 253 13.97 -7.09 -9.18
N ALA A 254 13.08 -6.11 -9.36
CA ALA A 254 11.69 -6.23 -8.93
C ALA A 254 10.98 -7.40 -9.64
N ALA A 255 11.20 -7.53 -10.95
CA ALA A 255 10.64 -8.64 -11.73
C ALA A 255 11.22 -9.99 -11.29
N GLU A 256 12.53 -10.10 -11.05
CA GLU A 256 13.17 -11.31 -10.54
C GLU A 256 12.67 -11.73 -9.16
N LEU A 257 12.37 -10.77 -8.29
CA LEU A 257 11.81 -11.03 -6.96
C LEU A 257 10.31 -11.37 -7.00
N GLY A 258 9.65 -11.20 -8.14
CA GLY A 258 8.21 -11.44 -8.29
C GLY A 258 7.34 -10.42 -7.55
N VAL A 259 7.87 -9.21 -7.29
CA VAL A 259 7.08 -8.10 -6.76
C VAL A 259 6.36 -7.36 -7.88
N GLN A 260 5.33 -6.65 -7.54
CA GLN A 260 4.39 -6.08 -8.50
C GLN A 260 4.54 -4.59 -8.61
#